data_b03cefff2360ffe56468adcb829e52f5
#
_entry.id   b03cefff2360ffe56468adcb829e52f5
#
_cell.length_a   1.000
_cell.length_b   1.000
_cell.length_c   1.000
_cell.angle_alpha   90.00
_cell.angle_beta   90.00
_cell.angle_gamma   90.00
#
_symmetry.space_group_name_H-M   'P 1'
#
loop_
_entity.id
_entity.type
_entity.pdbx_description
1 polymer ?
#
loop_
_entity_poly.entity_id
_entity_poly.type
_entity_poly.pdbx_seq_one_letter_code
_entity_poly.pdbx_strand_id
1 'polypeptide(L)'
;IRQADIVIDYKVNQKEILQILEKLCNSSIYAYKNQICEGFITVKGGHRVGITGTAVIENERIINLKYITSLNFRIAREVLNCSNKILGQIIDKESNSIYTTLIVSPPGMGKTTMLRDTIRRISNGIPEINFKGKTCGVVDERGEIAAMYQGIPQNDVGIRTDVVENISKAKGMKMLIRSMAPEVIACDEIGSKEDVEAIRR
;
A
#
# COMPACT_ATOMS: atom_id res chain seq x y z
N ILE A 1 -1.84 -8.60 -19.76
CA ILE A 1 -2.35 -9.88 -20.31
C ILE A 1 -3.66 -10.11 -19.55
N ARG A 2 -4.82 -9.91 -20.21
CA ARG A 2 -6.10 -10.38 -19.67
C ARG A 2 -6.08 -11.91 -19.80
N GLN A 3 -6.06 -12.61 -18.67
CA GLN A 3 -6.38 -14.03 -18.66
C GLN A 3 -7.86 -14.18 -19.02
N ALA A 4 -8.19 -15.23 -19.78
CA ALA A 4 -9.58 -15.55 -20.06
C ALA A 4 -10.34 -15.81 -18.77
N ASP A 5 -11.57 -15.31 -18.69
CA ASP A 5 -12.45 -15.58 -17.58
C ASP A 5 -12.80 -17.08 -17.58
N ILE A 6 -12.52 -17.76 -16.50
CA ILE A 6 -12.91 -19.16 -16.31
C ILE A 6 -14.11 -19.17 -15.38
N VAL A 7 -15.24 -19.61 -15.91
CA VAL A 7 -16.46 -19.81 -15.12
C VAL A 7 -16.47 -21.26 -14.64
N ILE A 8 -16.58 -21.43 -13.32
CA ILE A 8 -16.71 -22.74 -12.70
C ILE A 8 -18.20 -22.98 -12.45
N ASP A 9 -18.70 -24.15 -12.85
CA ASP A 9 -20.08 -24.55 -12.60
C ASP A 9 -20.27 -24.96 -11.13
N TYR A 10 -20.10 -23.97 -10.25
CA TYR A 10 -20.31 -24.10 -8.81
C TYR A 10 -20.95 -22.80 -8.29
N LYS A 11 -22.11 -22.93 -7.63
CA LYS A 11 -22.79 -21.79 -7.02
C LYS A 11 -22.41 -21.69 -5.56
N VAL A 12 -21.60 -20.71 -5.23
CA VAL A 12 -21.25 -20.37 -3.85
C VAL A 12 -22.48 -19.87 -3.09
N ASN A 13 -22.73 -20.41 -1.91
CA ASN A 13 -23.80 -19.95 -1.04
C ASN A 13 -23.30 -18.95 0.01
N GLN A 14 -24.23 -18.24 0.65
CA GLN A 14 -23.90 -17.20 1.62
C GLN A 14 -23.15 -17.73 2.85
N LYS A 15 -23.44 -18.96 3.28
CA LYS A 15 -22.75 -19.60 4.42
C LYS A 15 -21.26 -19.82 4.10
N GLU A 16 -20.97 -20.25 2.88
CA GLU A 16 -19.58 -20.43 2.43
C GLU A 16 -18.82 -19.12 2.35
N ILE A 17 -19.45 -18.04 1.85
CA ILE A 17 -18.86 -16.70 1.82
C ILE A 17 -18.48 -16.26 3.24
N LEU A 18 -19.38 -16.43 4.22
CA LEU A 18 -19.12 -16.09 5.60
C LEU A 18 -18.00 -16.94 6.21
N GLN A 19 -17.98 -18.24 5.96
CA GLN A 19 -16.92 -19.14 6.42
C GLN A 19 -15.54 -18.75 5.84
N ILE A 20 -15.50 -18.35 4.57
CA ILE A 20 -14.27 -17.86 3.95
C ILE A 20 -13.83 -16.56 4.63
N LEU A 21 -14.74 -15.62 4.84
CA LEU A 21 -14.44 -14.36 5.51
C LEU A 21 -13.91 -14.57 6.93
N GLU A 22 -14.53 -15.44 7.70
CA GLU A 22 -14.07 -15.81 9.05
C GLU A 22 -12.63 -16.36 9.04
N LYS A 23 -12.33 -17.27 8.10
CA LYS A 23 -10.97 -17.80 7.92
C LYS A 23 -9.97 -16.72 7.53
N LEU A 24 -10.33 -15.82 6.62
CA LEU A 24 -9.47 -14.70 6.20
C LEU A 24 -9.18 -13.73 7.36
N CYS A 25 -10.12 -13.56 8.26
CA CYS A 25 -10.00 -12.73 9.46
C CYS A 25 -9.40 -13.49 10.67
N ASN A 26 -8.81 -14.66 10.48
CA ASN A 26 -8.29 -15.50 11.57
C ASN A 26 -9.31 -15.69 12.72
N SER A 27 -10.57 -15.93 12.37
CA SER A 27 -11.71 -16.08 13.27
C SER A 27 -12.03 -14.83 14.12
N SER A 28 -11.46 -13.68 13.80
CA SER A 28 -11.70 -12.40 14.51
C SER A 28 -12.12 -11.30 13.54
N ILE A 29 -13.35 -11.38 13.01
CA ILE A 29 -13.92 -10.37 12.10
C ILE A 29 -13.87 -8.97 12.72
N TYR A 30 -14.01 -8.85 14.03
CA TYR A 30 -13.97 -7.59 14.75
C TYR A 30 -12.62 -6.85 14.60
N ALA A 31 -11.52 -7.57 14.58
CA ALA A 31 -10.18 -6.99 14.38
C ALA A 31 -10.00 -6.34 13.00
N TYR A 32 -10.77 -6.78 12.02
CA TYR A 32 -10.74 -6.27 10.65
C TYR A 32 -11.88 -5.29 10.33
N LYS A 33 -12.65 -4.86 11.35
CA LYS A 33 -13.84 -4.02 11.16
C LYS A 33 -13.57 -2.79 10.31
N ASN A 34 -12.49 -2.06 10.56
CA ASN A 34 -12.15 -0.85 9.81
C ASN A 34 -11.91 -1.15 8.33
N GLN A 35 -11.11 -2.17 8.03
CA GLN A 35 -10.84 -2.61 6.67
C GLN A 35 -12.11 -3.09 5.95
N ILE A 36 -12.96 -3.82 6.65
CA ILE A 36 -14.27 -4.27 6.11
C ILE A 36 -15.15 -3.07 5.78
N CYS A 37 -15.16 -2.02 6.60
CA CYS A 37 -15.89 -0.77 6.31
C CYS A 37 -15.31 -0.04 5.09
N GLU A 38 -14.02 -0.21 4.79
CA GLU A 38 -13.37 0.30 3.58
C GLU A 38 -13.64 -0.59 2.34
N GLY A 39 -14.32 -1.73 2.52
CA GLY A 39 -14.70 -2.64 1.45
C GLY A 39 -13.64 -3.65 1.04
N PHE A 40 -12.55 -3.79 1.79
CA PHE A 40 -11.51 -4.82 1.54
C PHE A 40 -10.75 -5.18 2.81
N ILE A 41 -10.09 -6.34 2.77
CA ILE A 41 -9.10 -6.73 3.78
C ILE A 41 -7.78 -7.10 3.09
N THR A 42 -6.67 -6.81 3.77
CA THR A 42 -5.34 -7.29 3.36
C THR A 42 -5.03 -8.58 4.12
N VAL A 43 -4.60 -9.60 3.39
CA VAL A 43 -4.24 -10.90 3.95
C VAL A 43 -2.76 -11.18 3.76
N LYS A 44 -2.23 -12.20 4.44
CA LYS A 44 -0.83 -12.60 4.35
C LYS A 44 -0.39 -12.75 2.89
N GLY A 45 0.78 -12.23 2.56
CA GLY A 45 1.29 -12.13 1.19
C GLY A 45 0.87 -10.84 0.46
N GLY A 46 0.24 -9.89 1.13
CA GLY A 46 -0.16 -8.59 0.56
C GLY A 46 -1.34 -8.66 -0.40
N HIS A 47 -2.03 -9.81 -0.43
CA HIS A 47 -3.21 -9.97 -1.27
C HIS A 47 -4.38 -9.18 -0.69
N ARG A 48 -5.18 -8.60 -1.56
CA ARG A 48 -6.40 -7.87 -1.17
C ARG A 48 -7.64 -8.69 -1.49
N VAL A 49 -8.56 -8.76 -0.55
CA VAL A 49 -9.86 -9.37 -0.74
C VAL A 49 -10.91 -8.28 -0.63
N GLY A 50 -11.47 -7.87 -1.76
CA GLY A 50 -12.60 -6.95 -1.83
C GLY A 50 -13.86 -7.62 -1.28
N ILE A 51 -14.68 -6.86 -0.57
CA ILE A 51 -15.86 -7.35 0.13
C ILE A 51 -17.04 -6.48 -0.28
N THR A 52 -18.15 -7.09 -0.65
CA THR A 52 -19.41 -6.39 -0.90
C THR A 52 -20.52 -6.94 -0.03
N GLY A 53 -21.47 -6.06 0.29
CA GLY A 53 -22.62 -6.39 1.13
C GLY A 53 -23.50 -5.17 1.33
N THR A 54 -24.38 -5.20 2.32
CA THR A 54 -25.24 -4.07 2.68
C THR A 54 -24.53 -3.17 3.67
N ALA A 55 -24.26 -1.92 3.28
CA ALA A 55 -23.63 -0.94 4.16
C ALA A 55 -24.60 -0.50 5.29
N VAL A 56 -24.07 -0.42 6.50
CA VAL A 56 -24.71 0.25 7.64
C VAL A 56 -24.03 1.59 7.81
N ILE A 57 -24.80 2.67 7.67
CA ILE A 57 -24.29 4.04 7.67
C ILE A 57 -24.76 4.76 8.92
N GLU A 58 -23.85 5.47 9.58
CA GLU A 58 -24.13 6.37 10.69
C GLU A 58 -23.28 7.65 10.51
N ASN A 59 -23.91 8.82 10.62
CA ASN A 59 -23.25 10.12 10.41
C ASN A 59 -22.41 10.17 9.12
N GLU A 60 -23.00 9.74 8.00
CA GLU A 60 -22.37 9.67 6.67
C GLU A 60 -21.14 8.74 6.56
N ARG A 61 -20.90 7.90 7.58
CA ARG A 61 -19.79 6.95 7.59
C ARG A 61 -20.31 5.53 7.60
N ILE A 62 -19.65 4.67 6.83
CA ILE A 62 -19.90 3.24 6.89
C ILE A 62 -19.33 2.70 8.22
N ILE A 63 -20.19 2.19 9.07
CA ILE A 63 -19.80 1.62 10.38
C ILE A 63 -19.79 0.09 10.38
N ASN A 64 -20.40 -0.53 9.38
CA ASN A 64 -20.41 -1.99 9.20
C ASN A 64 -20.88 -2.37 7.79
N LEU A 65 -20.55 -3.61 7.37
CA LEU A 65 -21.17 -4.28 6.23
C LEU A 65 -21.97 -5.51 6.73
N LYS A 66 -23.20 -5.62 6.31
CA LYS A 66 -24.08 -6.78 6.58
C LYS A 66 -24.34 -7.54 5.29
N TYR A 67 -24.82 -8.78 5.42
CA TYR A 67 -25.24 -9.60 4.28
C TYR A 67 -24.18 -9.60 3.17
N ILE A 68 -22.97 -10.03 3.52
CA ILE A 68 -21.86 -10.10 2.56
C ILE A 68 -22.27 -10.95 1.36
N THR A 69 -22.18 -10.38 0.16
CA THR A 69 -22.68 -10.98 -1.09
C THR A 69 -21.59 -11.52 -1.98
N SER A 70 -20.38 -10.94 -1.94
CA SER A 70 -19.26 -11.43 -2.74
C SER A 70 -17.91 -11.10 -2.12
N LEU A 71 -16.91 -11.89 -2.53
CA LEU A 71 -15.50 -11.68 -2.23
C LEU A 71 -14.72 -11.66 -3.54
N ASN A 72 -13.84 -10.68 -3.69
CA ASN A 72 -12.97 -10.53 -4.87
C ASN A 72 -11.51 -10.62 -4.46
N PHE A 73 -10.85 -11.71 -4.82
CA PHE A 73 -9.44 -11.94 -4.51
C PHE A 73 -8.53 -11.30 -5.53
N ARG A 74 -7.79 -10.29 -5.11
CA ARG A 74 -6.78 -9.60 -5.92
C ARG A 74 -5.40 -10.08 -5.46
N ILE A 75 -4.80 -10.93 -6.26
CA ILE A 75 -3.48 -11.50 -5.95
C ILE A 75 -2.40 -10.44 -6.21
N ALA A 76 -1.70 -10.04 -5.16
CA ALA A 76 -0.57 -9.14 -5.28
C ALA A 76 0.59 -9.82 -6.02
N ARG A 77 1.30 -9.05 -6.83
CA ARG A 77 2.54 -9.47 -7.49
C ARG A 77 3.57 -8.39 -7.27
N GLU A 78 4.72 -8.78 -6.79
CA GLU A 78 5.87 -7.90 -6.65
C GLU A 78 6.70 -7.92 -7.93
N VAL A 79 7.17 -6.75 -8.36
CA VAL A 79 8.05 -6.60 -9.52
C VAL A 79 9.30 -5.88 -9.05
N LEU A 80 10.35 -6.64 -8.82
CA LEU A 80 11.63 -6.13 -8.36
C LEU A 80 12.44 -5.53 -9.54
N ASN A 81 13.28 -4.55 -9.22
CA ASN A 81 14.21 -3.89 -10.15
C ASN A 81 13.53 -3.13 -11.30
N CYS A 82 12.22 -2.89 -11.24
CA CYS A 82 11.54 -2.08 -12.25
C CYS A 82 11.97 -0.60 -12.21
N SER A 83 12.47 -0.13 -11.08
CA SER A 83 12.96 1.24 -10.88
C SER A 83 14.37 1.49 -11.45
N ASN A 84 15.13 0.47 -11.82
CA ASN A 84 16.54 0.62 -12.25
C ASN A 84 16.74 1.67 -13.36
N LYS A 85 15.74 1.84 -14.23
CA LYS A 85 15.83 2.82 -15.33
C LYS A 85 15.78 4.28 -14.88
N ILE A 86 15.18 4.56 -13.72
CA ILE A 86 14.99 5.92 -13.22
C ILE A 86 15.97 6.29 -12.11
N LEU A 87 16.59 5.31 -11.42
CA LEU A 87 17.46 5.56 -10.28
C LEU A 87 18.61 6.52 -10.60
N GLY A 88 19.22 6.39 -11.78
CA GLY A 88 20.29 7.29 -12.21
C GLY A 88 19.87 8.75 -12.42
N GLN A 89 18.56 9.02 -12.56
CA GLN A 89 18.00 10.36 -12.76
C GLN A 89 17.56 11.01 -11.44
N ILE A 90 17.26 10.21 -10.43
CA ILE A 90 16.74 10.70 -9.14
C ILE A 90 17.80 10.74 -8.03
N ILE A 91 18.97 10.13 -8.25
CA ILE A 91 20.06 10.09 -7.29
C ILE A 91 21.11 11.14 -7.66
N ASP A 92 21.40 12.03 -6.72
CA ASP A 92 22.59 12.87 -6.76
C ASP A 92 23.77 12.08 -6.16
N LYS A 93 24.68 11.66 -7.03
CA LYS A 93 25.84 10.86 -6.65
C LYS A 93 26.89 11.64 -5.87
N GLU A 94 26.99 12.95 -6.11
CA GLU A 94 28.01 13.81 -5.46
C GLU A 94 27.66 14.03 -4.00
N SER A 95 26.41 14.39 -3.73
CA SER A 95 25.93 14.62 -2.36
C SER A 95 25.39 13.36 -1.67
N ASN A 96 25.34 12.22 -2.38
CA ASN A 96 24.67 10.98 -1.92
C ASN A 96 23.26 11.26 -1.40
N SER A 97 22.50 12.06 -2.16
CA SER A 97 21.14 12.47 -1.84
C SER A 97 20.12 12.05 -2.92
N ILE A 98 18.86 12.33 -2.67
CA ILE A 98 17.75 12.04 -3.59
C ILE A 98 17.09 13.35 -3.99
N TYR A 99 16.89 13.56 -5.29
CA TYR A 99 16.09 14.68 -5.78
C TYR A 99 14.60 14.47 -5.43
N THR A 100 13.93 15.53 -5.01
CA THR A 100 12.47 15.49 -4.88
C THR A 100 11.85 15.09 -6.21
N THR A 101 11.14 13.96 -6.19
CA THR A 101 10.73 13.28 -7.41
C THR A 101 9.22 13.06 -7.42
N LEU A 102 8.57 13.36 -8.54
CA LEU A 102 7.16 13.08 -8.79
C LEU A 102 7.04 12.06 -9.94
N ILE A 103 6.41 10.93 -9.67
CA ILE A 103 6.12 9.90 -10.68
C ILE A 103 4.72 10.13 -11.26
N VAL A 104 4.65 10.44 -12.55
CA VAL A 104 3.40 10.74 -13.26
C VAL A 104 3.19 9.74 -14.40
N SER A 105 2.02 9.11 -14.43
CA SER A 105 1.57 8.28 -15.56
C SER A 105 0.05 8.05 -15.50
N PRO A 106 -0.58 7.57 -16.60
CA PRO A 106 -1.97 7.15 -16.56
C PRO A 106 -2.24 6.06 -15.49
N PRO A 107 -3.49 5.88 -15.05
CA PRO A 107 -3.88 4.80 -14.15
C PRO A 107 -3.47 3.42 -14.69
N GLY A 108 -3.11 2.49 -13.79
CA GLY A 108 -2.77 1.10 -14.16
C GLY A 108 -1.39 0.91 -14.81
N MET A 109 -0.59 1.95 -14.97
CA MET A 109 0.75 1.88 -15.59
C MET A 109 1.88 1.53 -14.63
N GLY A 110 1.57 1.12 -13.40
CA GLY A 110 2.55 0.61 -12.46
C GLY A 110 3.26 1.66 -11.60
N LYS A 111 2.70 2.89 -11.42
CA LYS A 111 3.27 3.94 -10.55
C LYS A 111 3.63 3.44 -9.16
N THR A 112 2.67 2.84 -8.46
CA THR A 112 2.87 2.32 -7.09
C THR A 112 3.92 1.21 -7.06
N THR A 113 3.95 0.34 -8.09
CA THR A 113 4.98 -0.70 -8.22
C THR A 113 6.37 -0.09 -8.38
N MET A 114 6.49 0.94 -9.22
CA MET A 114 7.76 1.65 -9.43
C MET A 114 8.17 2.42 -8.17
N LEU A 115 7.25 3.11 -7.52
CA LEU A 115 7.50 3.81 -6.25
C LEU A 115 8.02 2.85 -5.19
N ARG A 116 7.37 1.72 -4.99
CA ARG A 116 7.77 0.68 -4.02
C ARG A 116 9.20 0.19 -4.28
N ASP A 117 9.51 -0.18 -5.51
CA ASP A 117 10.84 -0.66 -5.86
C ASP A 117 11.90 0.44 -5.73
N THR A 118 11.54 1.70 -6.03
CA THR A 118 12.41 2.87 -5.81
C THR A 118 12.74 3.03 -4.32
N ILE A 119 11.73 2.98 -3.44
CA ILE A 119 11.90 3.04 -1.99
C ILE A 119 12.83 1.91 -1.52
N ARG A 120 12.57 0.68 -1.95
CA ARG A 120 13.39 -0.49 -1.63
C ARG A 120 14.86 -0.28 -2.00
N ARG A 121 15.12 0.19 -3.21
CA ARG A 121 16.48 0.44 -3.71
C ARG A 121 17.17 1.56 -2.96
N ILE A 122 16.46 2.65 -2.66
CA ILE A 122 16.97 3.77 -1.87
C ILE A 122 17.29 3.31 -0.44
N SER A 123 16.39 2.56 0.18
CA SER A 123 16.56 2.06 1.54
C SER A 123 17.72 1.08 1.65
N ASN A 124 17.85 0.13 0.73
CA ASN A 124 18.92 -0.87 0.74
C ASN A 124 20.29 -0.30 0.35
N GLY A 125 20.29 0.79 -0.44
CA GLY A 125 21.48 1.27 -1.13
C GLY A 125 21.68 0.57 -2.47
N ILE A 126 22.57 1.14 -3.28
CA ILE A 126 22.84 0.70 -4.66
C ILE A 126 24.36 0.61 -4.83
N PRO A 127 24.95 -0.54 -4.49
CA PRO A 127 26.41 -0.72 -4.53
C PRO A 127 27.02 -0.43 -5.90
N GLU A 128 26.29 -0.72 -6.97
CA GLU A 128 26.74 -0.56 -8.36
C GLU A 128 27.08 0.89 -8.73
N ILE A 129 26.53 1.85 -8.01
CA ILE A 129 26.79 3.29 -8.19
C ILE A 129 27.36 3.95 -6.92
N ASN A 130 27.80 3.15 -5.96
CA ASN A 130 28.31 3.58 -4.65
C ASN A 130 27.32 4.46 -3.86
N PHE A 131 26.01 4.25 -4.05
CA PHE A 131 24.97 4.94 -3.30
C PHE A 131 24.69 4.22 -1.98
N LYS A 132 24.93 4.92 -0.86
CA LYS A 132 24.63 4.42 0.50
C LYS A 132 23.13 4.46 0.74
N GLY A 133 22.60 3.40 1.35
CA GLY A 133 21.18 3.35 1.70
C GLY A 133 20.76 4.49 2.64
N LYS A 134 19.53 4.95 2.47
CA LYS A 134 18.89 6.03 3.23
C LYS A 134 17.80 5.52 4.14
N THR A 135 17.57 6.22 5.25
CA THR A 135 16.38 6.00 6.07
C THR A 135 15.16 6.55 5.36
N CYS A 136 14.16 5.69 5.16
CA CYS A 136 12.94 6.02 4.42
C CYS A 136 11.72 5.96 5.34
N GLY A 137 10.86 6.96 5.22
CA GLY A 137 9.53 6.96 5.81
C GLY A 137 8.47 6.78 4.72
N VAL A 138 7.57 5.85 4.87
CA VAL A 138 6.47 5.61 3.92
C VAL A 138 5.15 5.92 4.56
N VAL A 139 4.37 6.80 3.93
CA VAL A 139 2.96 7.01 4.27
C VAL A 139 2.10 6.24 3.29
N ASP A 140 1.58 5.11 3.74
CA ASP A 140 0.79 4.18 2.93
C ASP A 140 -0.70 4.28 3.29
N GLU A 141 -1.35 5.36 2.85
CA GLU A 141 -2.74 5.66 3.22
C GLU A 141 -3.70 4.53 2.86
N ARG A 142 -3.47 3.85 1.73
CA ARG A 142 -4.35 2.80 1.22
C ARG A 142 -3.78 1.39 1.38
N GLY A 143 -2.63 1.22 2.02
CA GLY A 143 -1.96 -0.07 2.14
C GLY A 143 -1.54 -0.68 0.79
N GLU A 144 -1.16 0.16 -0.20
CA GLU A 144 -0.78 -0.29 -1.54
C GLU A 144 0.72 -0.41 -1.75
N ILE A 145 1.51 0.33 -0.97
CA ILE A 145 2.98 0.31 -1.05
C ILE A 145 3.53 -0.89 -0.30
N ALA A 146 3.38 -0.92 1.01
CA ALA A 146 3.93 -1.96 1.88
C ALA A 146 3.00 -3.16 2.04
N ALA A 147 1.68 -2.97 1.86
CA ALA A 147 0.65 -3.98 2.07
C ALA A 147 0.80 -4.65 3.45
N MET A 148 0.74 -3.85 4.51
CA MET A 148 0.97 -4.32 5.87
C MET A 148 -0.05 -5.39 6.27
N TYR A 149 0.44 -6.44 6.90
CA TYR A 149 -0.37 -7.48 7.51
C TYR A 149 0.13 -7.70 8.96
N GLN A 150 -0.72 -7.39 9.92
CA GLN A 150 -0.38 -7.49 11.36
C GLN A 150 0.93 -6.77 11.72
N GLY A 151 1.14 -5.57 11.18
CA GLY A 151 2.33 -4.76 11.43
C GLY A 151 3.58 -5.17 10.66
N ILE A 152 3.47 -6.14 9.74
CA ILE A 152 4.60 -6.65 8.94
C ILE A 152 4.38 -6.28 7.47
N PRO A 153 5.31 -5.57 6.82
CA PRO A 153 5.27 -5.35 5.38
C PRO A 153 5.25 -6.68 4.61
N GLN A 154 4.33 -6.81 3.66
CA GLN A 154 4.23 -8.01 2.82
C GLN A 154 4.97 -7.80 1.49
N ASN A 155 5.20 -6.57 1.09
CA ASN A 155 6.08 -6.21 0.00
C ASN A 155 7.44 -5.79 0.56
N ASP A 156 8.52 -6.05 -0.19
CA ASP A 156 9.85 -5.58 0.16
C ASP A 156 9.94 -4.07 -0.10
N VAL A 157 10.03 -3.29 0.96
CA VAL A 157 10.21 -1.83 0.94
C VAL A 157 11.63 -1.41 1.37
N GLY A 158 12.50 -2.38 1.63
CA GLY A 158 13.88 -2.17 2.04
C GLY A 158 14.11 -2.13 3.55
N ILE A 159 15.35 -2.41 3.96
CA ILE A 159 15.73 -2.67 5.37
C ILE A 159 15.76 -1.43 6.27
N ARG A 160 15.75 -0.20 5.69
CA ARG A 160 15.78 1.08 6.43
C ARG A 160 14.50 1.86 6.21
N THR A 161 13.36 1.16 6.10
CA THR A 161 12.07 1.78 5.80
C THR A 161 11.10 1.58 6.94
N ASP A 162 10.60 2.70 7.46
CA ASP A 162 9.51 2.74 8.42
C ASP A 162 8.21 3.05 7.70
N VAL A 163 7.14 2.35 8.04
CA VAL A 163 5.84 2.49 7.37
C VAL A 163 4.77 2.93 8.36
N VAL A 164 4.01 3.93 8.01
CA VAL A 164 2.76 4.28 8.67
C VAL A 164 1.60 4.12 7.68
N GLU A 165 0.57 3.37 8.08
CA GLU A 165 -0.58 3.05 7.23
C GLU A 165 -1.91 3.58 7.81
N ASN A 166 -2.97 3.58 6.98
CA ASN A 166 -4.33 3.95 7.39
C ASN A 166 -4.43 5.38 7.97
N ILE A 167 -3.60 6.29 7.51
CA ILE A 167 -3.56 7.69 7.94
C ILE A 167 -3.45 8.60 6.73
N SER A 168 -4.08 9.77 6.77
CA SER A 168 -3.93 10.76 5.70
C SER A 168 -2.47 11.20 5.54
N LYS A 169 -2.03 11.44 4.30
CA LYS A 169 -0.64 11.74 3.96
C LYS A 169 -0.07 12.88 4.77
N ALA A 170 -0.80 14.00 4.85
CA ALA A 170 -0.37 15.17 5.60
C ALA A 170 -0.11 14.89 7.09
N LYS A 171 -0.93 14.03 7.72
CA LYS A 171 -0.73 13.62 9.12
C LYS A 171 0.41 12.63 9.25
N GLY A 172 0.47 11.63 8.36
CA GLY A 172 1.51 10.61 8.34
C GLY A 172 2.90 11.19 8.14
N MET A 173 3.07 12.13 7.19
CA MET A 173 4.34 12.83 6.98
C MET A 173 4.80 13.56 8.24
N LYS A 174 3.92 14.35 8.87
CA LYS A 174 4.25 15.06 10.11
C LYS A 174 4.63 14.10 11.25
N MET A 175 3.96 12.95 11.32
CA MET A 175 4.27 11.92 12.30
C MET A 175 5.66 11.34 12.06
N LEU A 176 5.97 10.90 10.85
CA LEU A 176 7.26 10.33 10.50
C LEU A 176 8.42 11.31 10.72
N ILE A 177 8.26 12.58 10.31
CA ILE A 177 9.28 13.61 10.53
C ILE A 177 9.60 13.75 12.02
N ARG A 178 8.60 13.77 12.88
CA ARG A 178 8.78 13.99 14.31
C ARG A 178 9.32 12.78 15.06
N SER A 179 8.94 11.58 14.63
CA SER A 179 9.21 10.35 15.37
C SER A 179 10.40 9.56 14.84
N MET A 180 10.62 9.57 13.51
CA MET A 180 11.61 8.70 12.86
C MET A 180 12.74 9.48 12.19
N ALA A 181 12.57 10.80 11.95
CA ALA A 181 13.53 11.68 11.28
C ALA A 181 14.10 11.05 9.98
N PRO A 182 13.27 10.59 9.04
CA PRO A 182 13.74 9.93 7.83
C PRO A 182 14.45 10.92 6.90
N GLU A 183 15.45 10.43 6.16
CA GLU A 183 16.13 11.21 5.12
C GLU A 183 15.27 11.33 3.85
N VAL A 184 14.38 10.37 3.61
CA VAL A 184 13.46 10.35 2.45
C VAL A 184 12.06 9.99 2.93
N ILE A 185 11.06 10.75 2.47
CA ILE A 185 9.65 10.41 2.70
C ILE A 185 9.01 10.11 1.36
N ALA A 186 8.27 9.00 1.33
CA ALA A 186 7.51 8.58 0.15
C ALA A 186 6.03 8.41 0.49
N CYS A 187 5.18 8.80 -0.43
CA CYS A 187 3.74 8.57 -0.34
C CYS A 187 3.16 8.24 -1.72
N ASP A 188 2.05 7.50 -1.71
CA ASP A 188 1.27 7.27 -2.92
C ASP A 188 0.35 8.46 -3.19
N GLU A 189 -0.10 8.64 -4.40
CA GLU A 189 -1.04 9.66 -4.89
C GLU A 189 -1.14 10.98 -4.08
N ILE A 190 -0.78 12.10 -4.66
CA ILE A 190 -1.04 13.44 -4.10
C ILE A 190 -2.41 13.88 -4.60
N GLY A 191 -3.40 14.00 -3.71
CA GLY A 191 -4.79 14.24 -4.09
C GLY A 191 -5.42 15.51 -3.53
N SER A 192 -4.90 16.07 -2.44
CA SER A 192 -5.49 17.21 -1.74
C SER A 192 -4.56 18.42 -1.65
N LYS A 193 -5.11 19.60 -1.35
CA LYS A 193 -4.31 20.79 -1.07
C LYS A 193 -3.46 20.61 0.19
N GLU A 194 -4.00 19.93 1.19
CA GLU A 194 -3.32 19.59 2.44
C GLU A 194 -2.09 18.71 2.22
N ASP A 195 -2.15 17.79 1.25
CA ASP A 195 -1.00 16.96 0.87
C ASP A 195 0.12 17.82 0.27
N VAL A 196 -0.24 18.74 -0.63
CA VAL A 196 0.73 19.68 -1.24
C VAL A 196 1.36 20.58 -0.19
N GLU A 197 0.59 21.10 0.76
CA GLU A 197 1.11 21.93 1.85
C GLU A 197 2.04 21.15 2.79
N ALA A 198 1.77 19.86 3.02
CA ALA A 198 2.63 19.02 3.85
C ALA A 198 3.99 18.72 3.19
N ILE A 199 4.03 18.62 1.86
CA ILE A 199 5.27 18.40 1.08
C ILE A 199 6.14 19.66 1.02
N ARG A 200 5.53 20.84 1.06
CA ARG A 200 6.25 22.14 1.01
C ARG A 200 6.95 22.52 2.31
N ARG A 201 6.67 21.89 3.40
CA ARG A 201 7.22 22.14 4.75
C ARG A 201 8.41 21.28 5.06
#